data_3ad1d76a3a2ab5bc1508d550ffca2a35
#
_entry.id   3ad1d76a3a2ab5bc1508d550ffca2a35
#
_cell.length_a   1.000
_cell.length_b   1.000
_cell.length_c   1.000
_cell.angle_alpha   90.00
_cell.angle_beta   90.00
_cell.angle_gamma   90.00
#
_symmetry.space_group_name_H-M   'P 1'
#
loop_
_entity.id
_entity.type
_entity.pdbx_description
1 polymer ?
#
loop_
_entity_poly.entity_id
_entity_poly.type
_entity_poly.pdbx_seq_one_letter_code
_entity_poly.pdbx_strand_id
1 'polypeptide(L)'
;VVAGGLGLTIVPNSTTFTANIKGDEASAVTFDSVNFGTVGSTVYNLGEGLVLSSGDATPSTSNTSSGFGKDAGGSGGVILGENATDVSLLTFNFTAPTNTEALVFEWMYGTEEFPEFGNNFTDIAAVFVDGINYLSFANGQKVEYIKTQGGDTGTTGFFNNNTSSSVANAGSVGSLNIEYDGVTPPDLLVGLLNTSLDIHTLQIVVSDTSDKIYDTSLYLDPIALGVAGFTATSDTSDVAFGTNGVDTLTGDSGNN
;
A
#
# COMPACT_ATOMS: atom_id res chain seq x y z
N VAL A 1 -1.26 16.15 -2.41
CA VAL A 1 -0.79 15.11 -3.34
C VAL A 1 -1.98 14.28 -3.81
N VAL A 2 -2.51 13.33 -3.05
CA VAL A 2 -3.55 12.38 -3.52
C VAL A 2 -4.74 13.07 -4.20
N ALA A 3 -5.36 14.04 -3.56
CA ALA A 3 -6.53 14.72 -4.12
C ALA A 3 -6.20 15.66 -5.27
N GLY A 4 -5.09 16.39 -5.19
CA GLY A 4 -4.68 17.37 -6.22
C GLY A 4 -4.29 16.70 -7.54
N GLY A 5 -3.54 15.61 -7.49
CA GLY A 5 -3.14 14.84 -8.67
C GLY A 5 -4.32 14.25 -9.43
N LEU A 6 -5.39 13.86 -8.70
CA LEU A 6 -6.60 13.28 -9.29
C LEU A 6 -7.70 14.31 -9.62
N GLY A 7 -7.51 15.61 -9.33
CA GLY A 7 -8.56 16.61 -9.55
C GLY A 7 -9.78 16.47 -8.61
N LEU A 8 -9.60 15.78 -7.47
CA LEU A 8 -10.64 15.67 -6.44
C LEU A 8 -10.76 16.97 -5.65
N THR A 9 -11.96 17.31 -5.21
CA THR A 9 -12.19 18.43 -4.30
C THR A 9 -12.37 17.92 -2.88
N ILE A 10 -11.43 18.24 -1.99
CA ILE A 10 -11.54 17.90 -0.56
C ILE A 10 -12.66 18.72 0.09
N VAL A 11 -13.51 18.05 0.84
CA VAL A 11 -14.51 18.72 1.68
C VAL A 11 -13.78 19.45 2.81
N PRO A 12 -14.01 20.76 3.01
CA PRO A 12 -13.34 21.52 4.05
C PRO A 12 -13.48 20.90 5.44
N ASN A 13 -12.40 20.87 6.21
CA ASN A 13 -12.33 20.32 7.57
C ASN A 13 -12.68 18.83 7.70
N SER A 14 -12.69 18.06 6.61
CA SER A 14 -12.95 16.62 6.65
C SER A 14 -11.66 15.78 6.80
N THR A 15 -10.50 16.38 6.55
CA THR A 15 -9.23 15.65 6.63
C THR A 15 -8.83 15.45 8.09
N THR A 16 -8.61 14.20 8.46
CA THR A 16 -8.03 13.82 9.74
C THR A 16 -6.85 12.91 9.50
N PHE A 17 -5.79 13.13 10.24
CA PHE A 17 -4.66 12.21 10.31
C PHE A 17 -4.45 11.84 11.77
N THR A 18 -4.49 10.55 12.05
CA THR A 18 -4.21 9.98 13.36
C THR A 18 -2.98 9.11 13.23
N ALA A 19 -1.93 9.49 13.91
CA ALA A 19 -0.76 8.65 14.10
C ALA A 19 -0.31 8.82 15.53
N ASN A 20 0.10 7.75 16.15
CA ASN A 20 0.72 7.78 17.45
C ASN A 20 2.23 7.88 17.23
N ILE A 21 2.73 9.09 17.14
CA ILE A 21 4.14 9.38 16.90
C ILE A 21 4.84 9.56 18.24
N LYS A 22 5.92 8.83 18.43
CA LYS A 22 6.80 8.93 19.58
C LYS A 22 8.18 9.39 19.12
N GLY A 23 8.50 10.66 19.32
CA GLY A 23 9.75 11.27 18.86
C GLY A 23 9.58 12.18 17.66
N ASP A 24 10.64 12.33 16.88
CA ASP A 24 10.73 13.24 15.72
C ASP A 24 10.42 12.55 14.37
N GLU A 25 10.01 11.29 14.40
CA GLU A 25 9.74 10.52 13.19
C GLU A 25 8.36 10.86 12.62
N ALA A 26 8.28 10.90 11.30
CA ALA A 26 7.02 11.08 10.58
C ALA A 26 6.45 9.72 10.17
N SER A 27 5.24 9.39 10.60
CA SER A 27 4.53 8.19 10.14
C SER A 27 3.74 8.40 8.84
N ALA A 28 3.84 9.59 8.26
CA ALA A 28 3.35 9.89 6.92
C ALA A 28 4.21 10.97 6.28
N VAL A 29 4.64 10.74 5.05
CA VAL A 29 5.34 11.74 4.21
C VAL A 29 4.87 11.66 2.77
N THR A 30 5.03 12.75 2.02
CA THR A 30 4.82 12.75 0.57
C THR A 30 6.14 12.57 -0.14
N PHE A 31 6.11 12.00 -1.33
CA PHE A 31 7.27 11.86 -2.21
C PHE A 31 6.94 12.33 -3.63
N ASP A 32 7.93 12.87 -4.34
CA ASP A 32 7.79 13.28 -5.75
C ASP A 32 8.00 12.08 -6.68
N SER A 33 8.86 11.16 -6.30
CA SER A 33 9.04 9.85 -6.91
C SER A 33 9.90 8.97 -6.00
N VAL A 34 9.69 7.65 -6.09
CA VAL A 34 10.57 6.66 -5.47
C VAL A 34 11.05 5.67 -6.51
N ASN A 35 12.31 5.24 -6.38
CA ASN A 35 12.88 4.18 -7.21
C ASN A 35 13.80 3.32 -6.33
N PHE A 36 13.29 2.17 -5.98
CA PHE A 36 14.03 1.22 -5.13
C PHE A 36 14.93 0.28 -5.93
N GLY A 37 14.89 0.34 -7.28
CA GLY A 37 15.73 -0.47 -8.14
C GLY A 37 14.96 -1.50 -8.95
N THR A 38 15.66 -2.55 -9.40
CA THR A 38 15.09 -3.57 -10.29
C THR A 38 15.45 -4.96 -9.81
N VAL A 39 14.47 -5.87 -9.81
CA VAL A 39 14.67 -7.29 -9.53
C VAL A 39 14.16 -8.10 -10.72
N GLY A 40 15.06 -8.82 -11.38
CA GLY A 40 14.72 -9.48 -12.66
C GLY A 40 14.32 -8.47 -13.72
N SER A 41 13.09 -8.53 -14.19
CA SER A 41 12.51 -7.55 -15.13
C SER A 41 11.60 -6.52 -14.46
N THR A 42 11.32 -6.66 -13.17
CA THR A 42 10.41 -5.80 -12.42
C THR A 42 11.15 -4.57 -11.89
N VAL A 43 10.65 -3.39 -12.21
CA VAL A 43 11.15 -2.11 -11.68
C VAL A 43 10.28 -1.72 -10.48
N TYR A 44 10.91 -1.43 -9.35
CA TYR A 44 10.27 -1.02 -8.10
C TYR A 44 10.29 0.50 -8.01
N ASN A 45 9.37 1.14 -8.69
CA ASN A 45 9.25 2.61 -8.68
C ASN A 45 7.78 3.04 -8.63
N LEU A 46 7.54 4.21 -8.06
CA LEU A 46 6.27 4.94 -8.10
C LEU A 46 6.55 6.41 -8.47
N GLY A 47 5.55 7.08 -9.01
CA GLY A 47 5.58 8.52 -9.28
C GLY A 47 5.40 9.36 -8.03
N GLU A 48 4.61 10.42 -8.09
CA GLU A 48 4.31 11.32 -6.96
C GLU A 48 3.28 10.70 -6.04
N GLY A 49 3.55 10.64 -4.73
CA GLY A 49 2.63 9.95 -3.84
C GLY A 49 2.75 10.25 -2.35
N LEU A 50 2.17 9.34 -1.59
CA LEU A 50 2.12 9.34 -0.15
C LEU A 50 2.64 8.00 0.38
N VAL A 51 3.45 8.04 1.43
CA VAL A 51 3.74 6.87 2.25
C VAL A 51 3.16 7.03 3.64
N LEU A 52 2.50 5.98 4.13
CA LEU A 52 2.12 5.80 5.54
C LEU A 52 2.93 4.65 6.12
N SER A 53 3.34 4.78 7.38
CA SER A 53 4.08 3.75 8.12
C SER A 53 3.45 3.52 9.49
N SER A 54 3.58 2.31 10.02
CA SER A 54 3.28 2.02 11.43
C SER A 54 4.30 2.69 12.37
N GLY A 55 5.50 2.99 11.88
CA GLY A 55 6.54 3.73 12.61
C GLY A 55 7.14 4.87 11.79
N ASP A 56 8.29 4.66 11.17
CA ASP A 56 9.01 5.69 10.41
C ASP A 56 8.74 5.58 8.91
N ALA A 57 8.09 6.59 8.33
CA ALA A 57 7.81 6.68 6.89
C ALA A 57 9.02 7.13 6.05
N THR A 58 10.19 7.31 6.67
CA THR A 58 11.44 7.71 6.02
C THR A 58 12.55 6.68 6.24
N PRO A 59 12.34 5.41 5.83
CA PRO A 59 13.33 4.36 6.03
C PRO A 59 14.62 4.65 5.28
N SER A 60 15.70 3.99 5.66
CA SER A 60 16.98 4.05 4.95
C SER A 60 16.85 3.67 3.47
N THR A 61 17.72 4.21 2.63
CA THR A 61 17.81 3.89 1.20
C THR A 61 18.58 2.60 0.91
N SER A 62 18.81 1.79 1.92
CA SER A 62 19.40 0.44 1.80
C SER A 62 19.02 -0.36 3.02
N ASN A 63 18.85 -1.66 2.86
CA ASN A 63 18.61 -2.54 3.98
C ASN A 63 19.90 -2.71 4.81
N THR A 64 19.94 -2.10 5.98
CA THR A 64 21.10 -2.04 6.88
C THR A 64 20.91 -2.82 8.17
N SER A 65 19.67 -3.21 8.48
CA SER A 65 19.26 -3.84 9.72
C SER A 65 18.43 -5.09 9.44
N SER A 66 18.41 -6.01 10.36
CA SER A 66 17.46 -7.15 10.38
C SER A 66 16.26 -6.88 11.28
N GLY A 67 15.99 -5.64 11.59
CA GLY A 67 14.95 -5.26 12.54
C GLY A 67 14.84 -3.75 12.59
N PHE A 68 14.42 -3.16 11.48
CA PHE A 68 14.03 -1.76 11.43
C PHE A 68 12.63 -1.63 12.03
N GLY A 69 12.50 -0.78 13.04
CA GLY A 69 11.21 -0.57 13.69
C GLY A 69 11.26 0.48 14.77
N LYS A 70 10.13 1.15 14.93
CA LYS A 70 9.92 2.23 15.90
C LYS A 70 8.59 2.06 16.60
N ASP A 71 8.61 1.71 17.88
CA ASP A 71 7.40 1.74 18.74
C ASP A 71 6.84 3.16 18.78
N ALA A 72 5.82 3.45 17.97
CA ALA A 72 5.08 4.69 17.97
C ALA A 72 4.14 4.84 19.19
N GLY A 73 3.96 3.77 19.98
CA GLY A 73 3.32 3.78 21.28
C GLY A 73 1.79 3.82 21.25
N GLY A 74 1.19 3.57 20.09
CA GLY A 74 -0.25 3.64 19.90
C GLY A 74 -1.01 2.36 20.14
N SER A 75 -2.31 2.48 20.38
CA SER A 75 -3.28 1.40 20.31
C SER A 75 -4.38 1.79 19.32
N GLY A 76 -4.70 0.94 18.35
CA GLY A 76 -5.60 1.28 17.25
C GLY A 76 -6.94 0.55 17.24
N GLY A 77 -7.19 -0.37 18.17
CA GLY A 77 -8.40 -1.17 18.16
C GLY A 77 -8.32 -2.33 17.17
N VAL A 78 -9.42 -2.60 16.45
CA VAL A 78 -9.50 -3.72 15.51
C VAL A 78 -9.60 -3.17 14.08
N ILE A 79 -8.65 -3.53 13.22
CA ILE A 79 -8.64 -3.18 11.79
C ILE A 79 -8.65 -4.48 10.98
N LEU A 80 -9.60 -4.63 10.07
CA LEU A 80 -9.79 -5.85 9.24
C LEU A 80 -9.83 -7.16 10.04
N GLY A 81 -10.21 -7.09 11.33
CA GLY A 81 -10.27 -8.24 12.23
C GLY A 81 -9.03 -8.48 13.07
N GLU A 82 -7.95 -7.73 12.86
CA GLU A 82 -6.70 -7.83 13.60
C GLU A 82 -6.61 -6.79 14.73
N ASN A 83 -5.89 -7.12 15.80
CA ASN A 83 -5.59 -6.18 16.89
C ASN A 83 -4.49 -5.24 16.43
N ALA A 84 -4.88 -4.05 16.04
CA ALA A 84 -3.98 -3.02 15.53
C ALA A 84 -3.26 -2.28 16.65
N THR A 85 -2.00 -2.01 16.43
CA THR A 85 -1.12 -1.17 17.23
C THR A 85 -0.37 -0.22 16.31
N ASP A 86 0.17 0.86 16.83
CA ASP A 86 0.96 1.85 16.06
C ASP A 86 0.30 2.26 14.74
N VAL A 87 -0.99 2.61 14.83
CA VAL A 87 -1.84 2.90 13.68
C VAL A 87 -1.54 4.26 13.09
N SER A 88 -1.27 4.30 11.79
CA SER A 88 -1.30 5.50 10.97
C SER A 88 -2.55 5.47 10.10
N LEU A 89 -3.45 6.43 10.30
CA LEU A 89 -4.73 6.52 9.61
C LEU A 89 -4.94 7.91 9.03
N LEU A 90 -4.99 8.00 7.70
CA LEU A 90 -5.43 9.19 6.99
C LEU A 90 -6.88 9.01 6.53
N THR A 91 -7.73 9.96 6.86
CA THR A 91 -9.13 9.98 6.39
C THR A 91 -9.47 11.36 5.83
N PHE A 92 -10.15 11.41 4.71
CA PHE A 92 -10.77 12.63 4.22
C PHE A 92 -12.01 12.36 3.35
N ASN A 93 -12.92 13.33 3.31
CA ASN A 93 -14.03 13.32 2.41
C ASN A 93 -13.73 14.18 1.18
N PHE A 94 -14.27 13.77 0.04
CA PHE A 94 -14.05 14.46 -1.24
C PHE A 94 -15.28 14.37 -2.13
N THR A 95 -15.33 15.29 -3.11
CA THR A 95 -16.19 15.16 -4.28
C THR A 95 -15.35 14.87 -5.50
N ALA A 96 -15.84 14.02 -6.36
CA ALA A 96 -15.18 13.66 -7.61
C ALA A 96 -15.79 14.43 -8.80
N PRO A 97 -15.05 14.60 -9.91
CA PRO A 97 -15.62 15.12 -11.16
C PRO A 97 -16.81 14.27 -11.63
N THR A 98 -17.70 14.87 -12.40
CA THR A 98 -18.89 14.18 -12.94
C THR A 98 -18.48 12.93 -13.74
N ASN A 99 -19.22 11.85 -13.58
CA ASN A 99 -18.99 10.55 -14.19
C ASN A 99 -17.72 9.81 -13.70
N THR A 100 -17.11 10.23 -12.61
CA THR A 100 -16.06 9.43 -11.96
C THR A 100 -16.70 8.27 -11.23
N GLU A 101 -16.21 7.06 -11.48
CA GLU A 101 -16.70 5.81 -10.87
C GLU A 101 -15.62 5.07 -10.09
N ALA A 102 -14.34 5.45 -10.24
CA ALA A 102 -13.25 4.81 -9.52
C ALA A 102 -12.07 5.76 -9.26
N LEU A 103 -11.30 5.43 -8.22
CA LEU A 103 -9.96 5.94 -7.96
C LEU A 103 -8.96 4.84 -8.32
N VAL A 104 -7.91 5.17 -9.04
CA VAL A 104 -6.85 4.23 -9.41
C VAL A 104 -5.54 4.67 -8.78
N PHE A 105 -4.91 3.76 -8.06
CA PHE A 105 -3.61 3.95 -7.42
C PHE A 105 -2.65 2.87 -7.88
N GLU A 106 -1.38 3.21 -8.01
CA GLU A 106 -0.30 2.25 -7.96
C GLU A 106 0.22 2.17 -6.53
N TRP A 107 0.59 0.98 -6.05
CA TRP A 107 1.01 0.79 -4.68
C TRP A 107 2.15 -0.20 -4.54
N MET A 108 2.93 -0.01 -3.48
CA MET A 108 3.91 -0.98 -2.97
C MET A 108 3.80 -1.06 -1.46
N TYR A 109 4.11 -2.22 -0.91
CA TYR A 109 4.10 -2.47 0.53
C TYR A 109 5.46 -3.02 0.96
N GLY A 110 6.02 -2.45 2.01
CA GLY A 110 7.26 -2.88 2.63
C GLY A 110 7.02 -3.31 4.06
N THR A 111 7.64 -4.41 4.48
CA THR A 111 7.56 -4.91 5.86
C THR A 111 8.88 -5.50 6.32
N GLU A 112 9.19 -5.28 7.57
CA GLU A 112 10.33 -5.88 8.25
C GLU A 112 10.01 -7.24 8.88
N GLU A 113 8.74 -7.63 8.95
CA GLU A 113 8.33 -8.96 9.43
C GLU A 113 8.79 -10.12 8.53
N PHE A 114 9.10 -9.83 7.28
CA PHE A 114 9.58 -10.80 6.31
C PHE A 114 11.07 -11.14 6.54
N PRO A 115 11.49 -12.42 6.47
CA PRO A 115 10.69 -13.63 6.29
C PRO A 115 10.40 -14.38 7.60
N GLU A 116 10.79 -13.84 8.77
CA GLU A 116 10.84 -14.58 10.03
C GLU A 116 9.49 -14.67 10.74
N PHE A 117 8.73 -13.57 10.80
CA PHE A 117 7.70 -13.35 11.81
C PHE A 117 6.26 -13.49 11.33
N GLY A 118 6.02 -13.66 10.04
CA GLY A 118 4.70 -13.67 9.40
C GLY A 118 3.69 -14.73 9.84
N ASN A 119 3.91 -15.41 10.97
CA ASN A 119 2.92 -16.31 11.57
C ASN A 119 2.34 -15.77 12.87
N ASN A 120 2.99 -14.78 13.45
CA ASN A 120 2.63 -14.24 14.76
C ASN A 120 2.37 -12.75 14.70
N PHE A 121 2.99 -12.07 13.76
CA PHE A 121 2.93 -10.63 13.57
C PHE A 121 2.65 -10.40 12.09
N THR A 122 1.46 -9.89 11.80
CA THR A 122 0.93 -9.80 10.43
C THR A 122 0.49 -8.38 10.19
N ASP A 123 1.45 -7.47 10.18
CA ASP A 123 1.18 -6.04 9.96
C ASP A 123 0.39 -5.82 8.69
N ILE A 124 -0.55 -4.88 8.76
CA ILE A 124 -1.55 -4.70 7.73
C ILE A 124 -1.56 -3.32 7.12
N ALA A 125 -1.90 -3.29 5.84
CA ALA A 125 -2.30 -2.07 5.15
C ALA A 125 -3.70 -2.23 4.56
N ALA A 126 -4.47 -1.12 4.52
CA ALA A 126 -5.77 -1.09 3.88
C ALA A 126 -6.07 0.28 3.26
N VAL A 127 -6.84 0.26 2.17
CA VAL A 127 -7.36 1.47 1.52
C VAL A 127 -8.86 1.30 1.33
N PHE A 128 -9.62 2.08 2.11
CA PHE A 128 -11.07 2.05 2.05
C PHE A 128 -11.59 3.21 1.20
N VAL A 129 -12.41 2.89 0.23
CA VAL A 129 -13.24 3.85 -0.51
C VAL A 129 -14.68 3.60 -0.13
N ASP A 130 -15.35 4.61 0.40
CA ASP A 130 -16.75 4.53 0.88
C ASP A 130 -16.99 3.34 1.83
N GLY A 131 -16.00 3.05 2.68
CA GLY A 131 -16.04 2.00 3.70
C GLY A 131 -15.73 0.58 3.21
N ILE A 132 -15.41 0.39 1.94
CA ILE A 132 -15.00 -0.90 1.37
C ILE A 132 -13.48 -0.91 1.19
N ASN A 133 -12.79 -1.91 1.74
CA ASN A 133 -11.36 -2.10 1.49
C ASN A 133 -11.13 -2.65 0.08
N TYR A 134 -10.34 -1.93 -0.70
CA TYR A 134 -9.95 -2.33 -2.06
C TYR A 134 -8.48 -2.76 -2.16
N LEU A 135 -7.69 -2.55 -1.11
CA LEU A 135 -6.30 -3.00 -1.09
C LEU A 135 -6.23 -4.50 -0.77
N SER A 136 -5.85 -5.29 -1.75
CA SER A 136 -5.68 -6.74 -1.62
C SER A 136 -4.66 -7.25 -2.62
N PHE A 137 -4.06 -8.40 -2.34
CA PHE A 137 -3.28 -9.14 -3.34
C PHE A 137 -4.17 -9.72 -4.43
N ALA A 138 -3.58 -10.10 -5.55
CA ALA A 138 -4.29 -10.67 -6.71
C ALA A 138 -5.13 -11.92 -6.39
N ASN A 139 -4.80 -12.64 -5.33
CA ASN A 139 -5.58 -13.79 -4.84
C ASN A 139 -6.72 -13.41 -3.88
N GLY A 140 -6.95 -12.10 -3.63
CA GLY A 140 -7.98 -11.56 -2.75
C GLY A 140 -7.62 -11.58 -1.26
N GLN A 141 -6.40 -11.98 -0.88
CA GLN A 141 -5.93 -11.85 0.50
C GLN A 141 -5.64 -10.40 0.86
N LYS A 142 -5.77 -10.06 2.15
CA LYS A 142 -5.36 -8.75 2.70
C LYS A 142 -3.87 -8.50 2.40
N VAL A 143 -3.47 -7.24 2.32
CA VAL A 143 -2.07 -6.87 2.23
C VAL A 143 -1.48 -6.90 3.64
N GLU A 144 -0.84 -8.01 3.91
CA GLU A 144 -0.14 -8.38 5.14
C GLU A 144 0.89 -9.45 4.80
N TYR A 145 1.92 -9.61 5.61
CA TYR A 145 2.84 -10.72 5.42
C TYR A 145 2.40 -11.94 6.23
N ILE A 146 2.02 -13.01 5.55
CA ILE A 146 1.76 -14.33 6.13
C ILE A 146 2.73 -15.33 5.54
N LYS A 147 3.54 -15.94 6.40
CA LYS A 147 4.52 -16.94 5.98
C LYS A 147 3.83 -18.20 5.46
N THR A 148 4.14 -18.59 4.23
CA THR A 148 3.65 -19.84 3.66
C THR A 148 4.27 -21.02 4.38
N GLN A 149 3.46 -21.87 4.99
CA GLN A 149 3.90 -23.09 5.69
C GLN A 149 3.05 -24.29 5.30
N GLY A 150 3.72 -25.43 5.06
CA GLY A 150 3.07 -26.76 5.11
C GLY A 150 1.88 -27.00 4.18
N GLY A 151 1.68 -26.16 3.18
CA GLY A 151 0.53 -26.22 2.26
C GLY A 151 -0.53 -25.15 2.50
N ASP A 152 -0.35 -24.28 3.50
CA ASP A 152 -1.21 -23.12 3.70
C ASP A 152 -0.94 -22.03 2.66
N THR A 153 -1.99 -21.29 2.29
CA THR A 153 -1.89 -20.15 1.37
C THR A 153 -1.44 -18.91 2.13
N GLY A 154 -0.13 -18.77 2.32
CA GLY A 154 0.46 -17.54 2.84
C GLY A 154 0.63 -16.49 1.74
N THR A 155 1.16 -15.32 2.11
CA THR A 155 1.42 -14.20 1.19
C THR A 155 2.88 -14.09 0.76
N THR A 156 3.76 -15.00 1.21
CA THR A 156 5.22 -14.98 0.91
C THR A 156 5.53 -14.79 -0.57
N GLY A 157 4.72 -15.37 -1.47
CA GLY A 157 4.94 -15.31 -2.92
C GLY A 157 4.71 -13.93 -3.55
N PHE A 158 4.10 -12.99 -2.82
CA PHE A 158 3.91 -11.61 -3.28
C PHE A 158 5.07 -10.69 -2.92
N PHE A 159 6.03 -11.15 -2.14
CA PHE A 159 7.16 -10.36 -1.68
C PHE A 159 8.45 -10.72 -2.40
N ASN A 160 9.22 -9.70 -2.74
CA ASN A 160 10.62 -9.84 -3.04
C ASN A 160 11.41 -9.87 -1.73
N ASN A 161 12.31 -10.85 -1.60
CA ASN A 161 13.23 -10.93 -0.49
C ASN A 161 14.33 -9.89 -0.64
N ASN A 162 14.31 -8.89 0.23
CA ASN A 162 15.29 -7.81 0.30
C ASN A 162 16.11 -7.87 1.61
N THR A 163 16.10 -9.02 2.30
CA THR A 163 16.79 -9.16 3.59
C THR A 163 18.26 -8.79 3.52
N SER A 164 18.75 -8.18 4.59
CA SER A 164 20.17 -7.88 4.71
C SER A 164 21.01 -9.15 4.94
N SER A 165 22.31 -9.08 4.67
CA SER A 165 23.23 -10.19 4.92
C SER A 165 23.35 -10.57 6.41
N SER A 166 22.82 -9.76 7.32
CA SER A 166 22.82 -10.01 8.76
C SER A 166 21.66 -10.89 9.24
N VAL A 167 20.64 -11.10 8.39
CA VAL A 167 19.52 -12.00 8.74
C VAL A 167 19.94 -13.45 8.60
N ALA A 168 19.86 -14.22 9.68
CA ALA A 168 20.14 -15.65 9.66
C ALA A 168 19.10 -16.36 8.78
N ASN A 169 19.59 -17.12 7.78
CA ASN A 169 18.79 -17.85 6.78
C ASN A 169 18.17 -16.98 5.65
N ALA A 170 18.60 -15.75 5.46
CA ALA A 170 18.29 -15.01 4.27
C ALA A 170 18.78 -15.75 3.03
N GLY A 171 17.87 -16.18 2.17
CA GLY A 171 18.21 -16.95 0.96
C GLY A 171 18.92 -16.14 -0.12
N SER A 172 18.89 -14.81 -0.02
CA SER A 172 19.59 -13.88 -0.90
C SER A 172 19.74 -12.53 -0.19
N VAL A 173 20.81 -11.81 -0.54
CA VAL A 173 20.97 -10.42 -0.12
C VAL A 173 20.07 -9.56 -1.01
N GLY A 174 19.27 -8.71 -0.42
CA GLY A 174 18.38 -7.80 -1.15
C GLY A 174 19.17 -6.82 -2.01
N SER A 175 18.56 -6.45 -3.13
CA SER A 175 19.13 -5.51 -4.11
C SER A 175 18.31 -4.24 -4.24
N LEU A 176 17.23 -4.11 -3.48
CA LEU A 176 16.40 -2.90 -3.49
C LEU A 176 16.96 -1.84 -2.54
N ASN A 177 16.84 -0.60 -2.96
CA ASN A 177 17.34 0.58 -2.22
C ASN A 177 16.31 1.05 -1.19
N ILE A 178 15.94 0.18 -0.27
CA ILE A 178 14.99 0.42 0.81
C ILE A 178 15.33 -0.49 2.01
N GLU A 179 15.00 -0.06 3.21
CA GLU A 179 15.33 -0.77 4.45
C GLU A 179 14.56 -2.08 4.61
N TYR A 180 13.30 -2.17 4.19
CA TYR A 180 12.43 -3.31 4.46
C TYR A 180 12.96 -4.65 3.91
N ASP A 181 12.84 -5.70 4.72
CA ASP A 181 13.25 -7.08 4.40
C ASP A 181 12.33 -7.72 3.36
N GLY A 182 11.05 -7.40 3.37
CA GLY A 182 10.07 -7.83 2.36
C GLY A 182 9.44 -6.66 1.64
N VAL A 183 9.47 -6.65 0.30
CA VAL A 183 8.89 -5.57 -0.52
C VAL A 183 8.05 -6.17 -1.64
N THR A 184 6.80 -5.74 -1.77
CA THR A 184 5.96 -6.14 -2.91
C THR A 184 6.40 -5.42 -4.19
N PRO A 185 6.29 -6.03 -5.37
CA PRO A 185 6.37 -5.28 -6.61
C PRO A 185 5.24 -4.22 -6.67
N PRO A 186 5.39 -3.19 -7.52
CA PRO A 186 4.29 -2.28 -7.82
C PRO A 186 3.08 -3.06 -8.33
N ASP A 187 1.90 -2.72 -7.82
CA ASP A 187 0.63 -3.31 -8.23
C ASP A 187 -0.46 -2.24 -8.25
N LEU A 188 -1.60 -2.52 -8.85
CA LEU A 188 -2.68 -1.57 -9.04
C LEU A 188 -3.82 -1.83 -8.06
N LEU A 189 -4.38 -0.73 -7.54
CA LEU A 189 -5.61 -0.72 -6.76
C LEU A 189 -6.66 0.10 -7.50
N VAL A 190 -7.85 -0.45 -7.64
CA VAL A 190 -9.02 0.27 -8.17
C VAL A 190 -10.10 0.33 -7.11
N GLY A 191 -10.28 1.48 -6.51
CA GLY A 191 -11.31 1.75 -5.51
C GLY A 191 -12.58 2.30 -6.17
N LEU A 192 -13.64 1.51 -6.23
CA LEU A 192 -14.92 1.94 -6.82
C LEU A 192 -15.62 2.95 -5.91
N LEU A 193 -16.12 4.03 -6.51
CA LEU A 193 -16.97 5.00 -5.84
C LEU A 193 -18.41 4.49 -5.76
N ASN A 194 -19.04 4.74 -4.63
CA ASN A 194 -20.49 4.53 -4.52
C ASN A 194 -21.23 5.67 -5.26
N THR A 195 -21.63 5.42 -6.49
CA THR A 195 -22.26 6.42 -7.37
C THR A 195 -23.59 6.98 -6.86
N SER A 196 -24.12 6.47 -5.76
CA SER A 196 -25.29 7.05 -5.08
C SER A 196 -24.92 8.16 -4.08
N LEU A 197 -23.63 8.41 -3.85
CA LEU A 197 -23.14 9.44 -2.95
C LEU A 197 -22.63 10.65 -3.72
N ASP A 198 -22.90 11.85 -3.20
CA ASP A 198 -22.31 13.10 -3.70
C ASP A 198 -20.93 13.37 -3.04
N ILE A 199 -20.74 12.85 -1.84
CA ILE A 199 -19.51 12.98 -1.05
C ILE A 199 -19.00 11.58 -0.73
N HIS A 200 -17.76 11.34 -1.09
CA HIS A 200 -17.06 10.08 -0.88
C HIS A 200 -16.08 10.18 0.28
N THR A 201 -15.70 9.05 0.84
CA THR A 201 -14.67 8.95 1.88
C THR A 201 -13.52 8.08 1.42
N LEU A 202 -12.30 8.59 1.55
CA LEU A 202 -11.06 7.79 1.43
C LEU A 202 -10.43 7.65 2.81
N GLN A 203 -10.07 6.42 3.16
CA GLN A 203 -9.29 6.11 4.35
C GLN A 203 -8.11 5.23 3.96
N ILE A 204 -6.93 5.61 4.38
CA ILE A 204 -5.68 4.85 4.18
C ILE A 204 -5.14 4.53 5.56
N VAL A 205 -4.87 3.26 5.83
CA VAL A 205 -4.41 2.81 7.14
C VAL A 205 -3.24 1.84 7.00
N VAL A 206 -2.28 2.00 7.88
CA VAL A 206 -1.16 1.07 8.10
C VAL A 206 -1.03 0.85 9.60
N SER A 207 -0.80 -0.36 10.04
CA SER A 207 -0.59 -0.65 11.45
C SER A 207 0.20 -1.91 11.68
N ASP A 208 0.94 -1.93 12.77
CA ASP A 208 1.43 -3.16 13.36
C ASP A 208 0.27 -3.96 13.94
N THR A 209 0.44 -5.27 14.03
CA THR A 209 -0.52 -6.15 14.69
C THR A 209 0.18 -7.04 15.69
N SER A 210 -0.42 -7.18 16.87
CA SER A 210 0.06 -8.03 17.97
C SER A 210 1.28 -7.48 18.73
N ASP A 211 2.17 -6.73 18.12
CA ASP A 211 3.28 -6.05 18.79
C ASP A 211 3.47 -4.60 18.29
N LYS A 212 4.67 -4.06 18.32
CA LYS A 212 5.01 -2.65 18.01
C LYS A 212 6.49 -2.53 17.64
N ILE A 213 7.06 -3.53 16.99
CA ILE A 213 8.51 -3.64 16.94
C ILE A 213 9.04 -3.39 15.53
N TYR A 214 8.49 -4.03 14.54
CA TYR A 214 8.97 -3.99 13.16
C TYR A 214 8.02 -3.18 12.30
N ASP A 215 8.57 -2.18 11.61
CA ASP A 215 7.76 -1.24 10.85
C ASP A 215 7.31 -1.81 9.51
N THR A 216 6.18 -1.29 9.11
CA THR A 216 5.54 -1.59 7.84
C THR A 216 5.13 -0.29 7.17
N SER A 217 5.24 -0.21 5.85
CA SER A 217 4.84 0.98 5.09
C SER A 217 4.06 0.65 3.84
N LEU A 218 3.07 1.49 3.56
CA LEU A 218 2.33 1.51 2.31
C LEU A 218 2.68 2.77 1.52
N TYR A 219 3.21 2.57 0.31
CA TYR A 219 3.46 3.59 -0.69
C TYR A 219 2.29 3.62 -1.65
N LEU A 220 1.72 4.79 -1.90
CA LEU A 220 0.56 5.00 -2.77
C LEU A 220 0.81 6.16 -3.74
N ASP A 221 0.70 5.87 -5.02
CA ASP A 221 0.72 6.84 -6.12
C ASP A 221 -0.69 6.94 -6.73
N PRO A 222 -1.36 8.10 -6.66
CA PRO A 222 -2.67 8.30 -7.27
C PRO A 222 -2.52 8.57 -8.77
N ILE A 223 -2.76 7.57 -9.61
CA ILE A 223 -2.45 7.65 -11.04
C ILE A 223 -3.61 8.08 -11.93
N ALA A 224 -4.87 7.77 -11.60
CA ALA A 224 -6.01 8.10 -12.46
C ALA A 224 -7.36 8.14 -11.75
N LEU A 225 -8.35 8.73 -12.42
CA LEU A 225 -9.78 8.52 -12.15
C LEU A 225 -10.37 7.60 -13.21
N GLY A 226 -11.06 6.56 -12.78
CA GLY A 226 -11.91 5.76 -13.64
C GLY A 226 -13.23 6.50 -13.89
N VAL A 227 -13.58 6.71 -15.16
CA VAL A 227 -14.84 7.36 -15.56
C VAL A 227 -15.72 6.37 -16.31
N ALA A 228 -17.02 6.59 -16.33
CA ALA A 228 -17.94 5.76 -17.11
C ALA A 228 -17.48 5.69 -18.58
N GLY A 229 -17.35 4.50 -19.12
CA GLY A 229 -16.79 4.28 -20.44
C GLY A 229 -15.26 4.41 -20.51
N PHE A 230 -14.57 4.31 -19.38
CA PHE A 230 -13.13 4.38 -19.28
C PHE A 230 -12.44 3.34 -20.18
N THR A 231 -11.45 3.78 -20.93
CA THR A 231 -10.56 2.89 -21.69
C THR A 231 -9.21 2.92 -21.03
N ALA A 232 -8.84 1.87 -20.33
CA ALA A 232 -7.48 1.72 -19.83
C ALA A 232 -6.61 1.10 -20.92
N THR A 233 -5.55 1.78 -21.30
CA THR A 233 -4.44 1.19 -22.03
C THR A 233 -3.25 1.16 -21.11
N SER A 234 -2.86 -0.02 -20.66
CA SER A 234 -1.62 -0.19 -19.93
C SER A 234 -0.49 -0.46 -20.93
N ASP A 235 0.56 0.34 -20.84
CA ASP A 235 1.81 0.10 -21.58
C ASP A 235 2.85 -0.64 -20.74
N THR A 236 2.59 -0.86 -19.46
CA THR A 236 3.57 -1.42 -18.50
C THR A 236 3.04 -2.56 -17.63
N SER A 237 1.73 -2.75 -17.52
CA SER A 237 1.13 -3.89 -16.84
C SER A 237 -0.13 -4.34 -17.56
N ASP A 238 -0.27 -5.62 -17.82
CA ASP A 238 -1.36 -6.23 -18.59
C ASP A 238 -2.72 -6.25 -17.84
N VAL A 239 -3.01 -5.18 -17.09
CA VAL A 239 -4.24 -5.09 -16.29
C VAL A 239 -5.14 -4.01 -16.85
N ALA A 240 -6.32 -4.41 -17.30
CA ALA A 240 -7.39 -3.52 -17.75
C ALA A 240 -8.56 -3.58 -16.76
N PHE A 241 -9.09 -2.42 -16.36
CA PHE A 241 -10.17 -2.31 -15.39
C PHE A 241 -11.46 -1.85 -16.05
N GLY A 242 -12.57 -2.53 -15.69
CA GLY A 242 -13.91 -2.04 -15.97
C GLY A 242 -14.51 -1.35 -14.74
N THR A 243 -15.43 -0.44 -14.98
CA THR A 243 -16.26 0.23 -13.96
C THR A 243 -17.69 -0.35 -13.98
N ASN A 244 -18.63 0.21 -13.22
CA ASN A 244 -20.02 -0.23 -13.23
C ASN A 244 -20.80 0.16 -14.51
N GLY A 245 -20.17 0.91 -15.42
CA GLY A 245 -20.74 1.31 -16.70
C GLY A 245 -20.45 0.36 -17.86
N VAL A 246 -20.69 0.83 -19.09
CA VAL A 246 -20.26 0.12 -20.32
C VAL A 246 -18.83 0.50 -20.61
N ASP A 247 -17.91 -0.41 -20.36
CA ASP A 247 -16.48 -0.21 -20.55
C ASP A 247 -15.97 -0.83 -21.83
N THR A 248 -14.95 -0.22 -22.42
CA THR A 248 -14.19 -0.83 -23.52
C THR A 248 -12.78 -1.10 -22.99
N LEU A 249 -12.45 -2.37 -22.82
CA LEU A 249 -11.14 -2.82 -22.41
C LEU A 249 -10.37 -3.25 -23.65
N THR A 250 -9.22 -2.64 -23.88
CA THR A 250 -8.36 -2.97 -25.02
C THR A 250 -6.99 -3.36 -24.47
N GLY A 251 -6.64 -4.65 -24.62
CA GLY A 251 -5.29 -5.13 -24.35
C GLY A 251 -4.32 -4.64 -25.43
N ASP A 252 -3.07 -4.54 -25.10
CA ASP A 252 -2.00 -4.30 -26.05
C ASP A 252 -1.62 -5.59 -26.80
N SER A 253 -0.55 -5.56 -27.60
CA SER A 253 -0.05 -6.71 -28.36
C SER A 253 0.93 -7.60 -27.57
N GLY A 254 1.05 -7.40 -26.24
CA GLY A 254 1.87 -8.23 -25.36
C GLY A 254 1.24 -9.58 -25.04
N ASN A 255 1.96 -10.41 -24.30
CA ASN A 255 1.42 -11.67 -23.78
C ASN A 255 0.57 -11.37 -22.53
N ASN A 256 -0.73 -11.36 -22.68
CA ASN A 256 -1.70 -11.26 -21.59
C ASN A 256 -1.86 -12.61 -20.88
#